data_769749ed2957b9cd76ea053c00fbb79e
#
_entry.id   769749ed2957b9cd76ea053c00fbb79e
#
_cell.length_a   1.000
_cell.length_b   1.000
_cell.length_c   1.000
_cell.angle_alpha   90.00
_cell.angle_beta   90.00
_cell.angle_gamma   90.00
#
_symmetry.space_group_name_H-M   'P 1'
#
loop_
_entity.id
_entity.type
_entity.pdbx_description
1 polymer ?
#
loop_
_entity_poly.entity_id
_entity_poly.type
_entity_poly.pdbx_seq_one_letter_code
_entity_poly.pdbx_strand_id
1 'polypeptide(L)'
;LPIFDLIFLSTKELDYINIFKKSYQKQLNTYDSFKDQKDCFQIYPRKNHRYLLGKEIIVEMLILSKLQNLTYNLSNVSAMSLFFNLNPKQDRYFLDNGTNCNNKFLAQIYWYIKYLLPEFLGGFKKNILKKIST
;
A
#
# COMPACT_ATOMS: atom_id res chain seq x y z
N LEU A 1 11.93 -13.12 -10.50
CA LEU A 1 11.47 -12.17 -9.48
C LEU A 1 12.67 -11.80 -8.60
N PRO A 2 12.88 -10.53 -8.29
CA PRO A 2 13.93 -10.15 -7.36
C PRO A 2 13.70 -10.87 -6.03
N ILE A 3 14.72 -11.53 -5.52
CA ILE A 3 14.67 -12.20 -4.22
C ILE A 3 14.83 -11.10 -3.18
N PHE A 4 13.77 -10.76 -2.48
CA PHE A 4 13.83 -9.86 -1.34
C PHE A 4 14.09 -10.67 -0.08
N ASP A 5 15.05 -10.26 0.74
CA ASP A 5 15.32 -10.90 2.04
C ASP A 5 14.18 -10.69 3.03
N LEU A 6 13.50 -9.55 2.92
CA LEU A 6 12.43 -9.15 3.82
C LEU A 6 11.36 -8.33 3.09
N ILE A 7 10.11 -8.65 3.33
CA ILE A 7 8.94 -7.89 2.87
C ILE A 7 8.22 -7.31 4.09
N PHE A 8 8.13 -5.99 4.18
CA PHE A 8 7.31 -5.34 5.19
C PHE A 8 5.98 -4.90 4.58
N LEU A 9 4.88 -5.46 5.08
CA LEU A 9 3.53 -5.13 4.64
C LEU A 9 2.84 -4.22 5.66
N SER A 10 2.52 -2.99 5.24
CA SER A 10 1.69 -2.06 6.00
C SER A 10 0.27 -2.06 5.44
N THR A 11 -0.66 -2.61 6.19
CA THR A 11 -2.09 -2.63 5.89
C THR A 11 -2.89 -2.76 7.18
N LYS A 12 -4.10 -2.22 7.20
CA LYS A 12 -5.06 -2.41 8.31
C LYS A 12 -6.05 -3.55 8.04
N GLU A 13 -6.03 -4.13 6.84
CA GLU A 13 -6.94 -5.19 6.42
C GLU A 13 -6.31 -6.57 6.61
N LEU A 14 -6.96 -7.44 7.38
CA LEU A 14 -6.50 -8.81 7.67
C LEU A 14 -6.44 -9.68 6.42
N ASP A 15 -7.34 -9.48 5.46
CA ASP A 15 -7.41 -10.29 4.26
C ASP A 15 -6.15 -10.17 3.40
N TYR A 16 -5.59 -8.96 3.26
CA TYR A 16 -4.31 -8.76 2.55
C TYR A 16 -3.17 -9.47 3.26
N ILE A 17 -3.13 -9.41 4.61
CA ILE A 17 -2.09 -10.12 5.37
C ILE A 17 -2.16 -11.61 5.12
N ASN A 18 -3.36 -12.19 5.10
CA ASN A 18 -3.57 -13.62 4.86
C ASN A 18 -3.15 -14.04 3.45
N ILE A 19 -3.46 -13.21 2.43
CA ILE A 19 -3.03 -13.44 1.04
C ILE A 19 -1.50 -13.43 0.95
N PHE A 20 -0.85 -12.39 1.51
CA PHE A 20 0.61 -12.27 1.47
C PHE A 20 1.31 -13.36 2.27
N LYS A 21 0.77 -13.78 3.41
CA LYS A 21 1.31 -14.90 4.20
C LYS A 21 1.33 -16.20 3.41
N LYS A 22 0.34 -16.48 2.57
CA LYS A 22 0.31 -17.68 1.73
C LYS A 22 1.45 -17.70 0.71
N SER A 23 1.85 -16.53 0.18
CA SER A 23 2.85 -16.42 -0.88
C SER A 23 4.27 -16.21 -0.35
N TYR A 24 4.44 -15.55 0.80
CA TYR A 24 5.74 -15.04 1.29
C TYR A 24 6.03 -15.41 2.75
N GLN A 25 5.54 -16.53 3.23
CA GLN A 25 5.52 -16.99 4.63
C GLN A 25 6.67 -16.50 5.54
N LYS A 26 7.94 -16.82 5.17
CA LYS A 26 9.12 -16.54 6.00
C LYS A 26 9.69 -15.13 5.82
N GLN A 27 9.37 -14.47 4.71
CA GLN A 27 9.91 -13.16 4.36
C GLN A 27 8.98 -12.02 4.77
N LEU A 28 7.71 -12.32 5.11
CA LEU A 28 6.70 -11.33 5.42
C LEU A 28 6.77 -10.89 6.88
N ASN A 29 6.99 -9.59 7.07
CA ASN A 29 6.84 -8.92 8.35
C ASN A 29 5.74 -7.87 8.31
N THR A 30 5.02 -7.77 9.41
CA THR A 30 4.01 -6.75 9.63
C THR A 30 4.25 -6.12 11.00
N TYR A 31 3.94 -4.84 11.14
CA TYR A 31 3.92 -4.23 12.47
C TYR A 31 2.75 -4.78 13.29
N ASP A 32 2.99 -5.05 14.57
CA ASP A 32 1.93 -5.46 15.52
C ASP A 32 1.05 -4.27 15.86
N SER A 33 0.07 -4.02 15.02
CA SER A 33 -0.90 -2.94 15.12
C SER A 33 -2.32 -3.51 15.04
N PHE A 34 -3.29 -2.74 15.51
CA PHE A 34 -4.69 -3.12 15.37
C PHE A 34 -5.07 -3.25 13.89
N LYS A 35 -5.66 -4.39 13.55
CA LYS A 35 -6.10 -4.75 12.20
C LYS A 35 -7.49 -5.37 12.28
N ASP A 36 -8.33 -5.10 11.29
CA ASP A 36 -9.68 -5.64 11.22
C ASP A 36 -10.08 -5.91 9.77
N GLN A 37 -11.14 -6.69 9.58
CA GLN A 37 -11.78 -6.90 8.28
C GLN A 37 -12.67 -5.72 7.86
N LYS A 38 -13.02 -4.86 8.81
CA LYS A 38 -13.87 -3.67 8.62
C LYS A 38 -13.09 -2.40 8.89
N ASP A 39 -13.78 -1.28 8.86
CA ASP A 39 -13.18 0.02 9.07
C ASP A 39 -12.65 0.21 10.51
N CYS A 40 -11.34 0.04 10.68
CA CYS A 40 -10.64 0.23 11.94
C CYS A 40 -10.85 1.61 12.60
N PHE A 41 -11.26 2.61 11.81
CA PHE A 41 -11.48 3.97 12.31
C PHE A 41 -12.85 4.19 12.93
N GLN A 42 -13.82 3.33 12.63
CA GLN A 42 -15.20 3.44 13.10
C GLN A 42 -15.48 2.61 14.36
N ILE A 43 -14.63 1.64 14.66
CA ILE A 43 -14.77 0.79 15.83
C ILE A 43 -13.81 1.21 16.94
N TYR A 44 -14.20 0.99 18.19
CA TYR A 44 -13.43 1.38 19.37
C TYR A 44 -13.24 0.18 20.33
N PRO A 45 -12.50 -0.88 19.90
CA PRO A 45 -12.41 -2.11 20.67
C PRO A 45 -11.52 -2.00 21.91
N ARG A 46 -10.76 -0.91 22.06
CA ARG A 46 -9.82 -0.69 23.18
C ARG A 46 -9.84 0.74 23.68
N LYS A 47 -9.46 0.93 24.96
CA LYS A 47 -9.29 2.26 25.55
C LYS A 47 -8.29 3.10 24.72
N ASN A 48 -8.60 4.37 24.50
CA ASN A 48 -7.78 5.31 23.71
C ASN A 48 -7.48 4.80 22.28
N HIS A 49 -8.42 4.07 21.66
CA HIS A 49 -8.22 3.40 20.38
C HIS A 49 -7.69 4.34 19.29
N ARG A 50 -8.28 5.54 19.11
CA ARG A 50 -7.84 6.50 18.09
C ARG A 50 -6.41 6.98 18.30
N TYR A 51 -6.02 7.26 19.52
CA TYR A 51 -4.65 7.66 19.85
C TYR A 51 -3.65 6.53 19.53
N LEU A 52 -3.96 5.32 19.98
CA LEU A 52 -3.12 4.15 19.71
C LEU A 52 -3.01 3.85 18.22
N LEU A 53 -4.14 3.91 17.50
CA LEU A 53 -4.16 3.71 16.04
C LEU A 53 -3.32 4.77 15.32
N GLY A 54 -3.43 6.04 15.70
CA GLY A 54 -2.58 7.10 15.16
C GLY A 54 -1.10 6.87 15.42
N LYS A 55 -0.72 6.46 16.62
CA LYS A 55 0.67 6.09 16.96
C LYS A 55 1.18 4.93 16.10
N GLU A 56 0.39 3.89 15.94
CA GLU A 56 0.71 2.72 15.10
C GLU A 56 0.93 3.11 13.63
N ILE A 57 0.08 3.98 13.09
CA ILE A 57 0.20 4.49 11.72
C ILE A 57 1.50 5.29 11.56
N ILE A 58 1.87 6.12 12.53
CA ILE A 58 3.12 6.88 12.48
C ILE A 58 4.33 5.94 12.49
N VAL A 59 4.31 4.90 13.32
CA VAL A 59 5.40 3.91 13.35
C VAL A 59 5.52 3.18 12.01
N GLU A 60 4.41 2.70 11.44
CA GLU A 60 4.41 2.06 10.12
C GLU A 60 4.94 3.00 9.02
N MET A 61 4.51 4.27 9.02
CA MET A 61 5.00 5.30 8.11
C MET A 61 6.52 5.49 8.22
N LEU A 62 7.06 5.57 9.43
CA LEU A 62 8.50 5.72 9.66
C LEU A 62 9.29 4.48 9.22
N ILE A 63 8.74 3.27 9.39
CA ILE A 63 9.35 2.05 8.86
C ILE A 63 9.39 2.12 7.33
N LEU A 64 8.26 2.43 6.68
CA LEU A 64 8.17 2.54 5.22
C LEU A 64 9.14 3.57 4.66
N SER A 65 9.37 4.68 5.37
CA SER A 65 10.31 5.73 4.94
C SER A 65 11.78 5.28 4.91
N LYS A 66 12.12 4.18 5.58
CA LYS A 66 13.50 3.66 5.68
C LYS A 66 13.78 2.47 4.78
N LEU A 67 12.78 1.92 4.10
CA LEU A 67 12.96 0.78 3.21
C LEU A 67 13.77 1.17 1.96
N GLN A 68 14.52 0.21 1.41
CA GLN A 68 15.25 0.40 0.15
C GLN A 68 14.30 0.45 -1.05
N ASN A 69 13.29 -0.42 -1.04
CA ASN A 69 12.29 -0.51 -2.10
C ASN A 69 10.91 -0.24 -1.49
N LEU A 70 10.16 0.69 -2.06
CA LEU A 70 8.82 1.03 -1.61
C LEU A 70 7.83 0.87 -2.76
N THR A 71 6.94 -0.13 -2.61
CA THR A 71 5.76 -0.25 -3.47
C THR A 71 4.57 0.34 -2.73
N TYR A 72 3.88 1.29 -3.34
CA TYR A 72 2.85 2.07 -2.66
C TYR A 72 1.70 2.47 -3.58
N ASN A 73 0.54 2.69 -2.99
CA ASN A 73 -0.62 3.31 -3.63
C ASN A 73 -0.84 4.73 -3.09
N LEU A 74 -1.80 5.45 -3.65
CA LEU A 74 -2.15 6.78 -3.19
C LEU A 74 -2.87 6.69 -1.83
N SER A 75 -2.14 6.95 -0.75
CA SER A 75 -2.67 7.06 0.60
C SER A 75 -1.90 8.11 1.41
N ASN A 76 -2.51 8.63 2.47
CA ASN A 76 -1.84 9.60 3.34
C ASN A 76 -0.58 9.00 4.01
N VAL A 77 -0.62 7.72 4.37
CA VAL A 77 0.52 7.02 5.00
C VAL A 77 1.68 6.94 4.02
N SER A 78 1.44 6.54 2.78
CA SER A 78 2.48 6.45 1.76
C SER A 78 3.02 7.83 1.37
N ALA A 79 2.16 8.84 1.23
CA ALA A 79 2.59 10.22 0.96
C ALA A 79 3.51 10.75 2.06
N MET A 80 3.15 10.54 3.32
CA MET A 80 3.97 10.96 4.47
C MET A 80 5.26 10.14 4.57
N SER A 81 5.24 8.83 4.25
CA SER A 81 6.47 8.02 4.24
C SER A 81 7.47 8.51 3.18
N LEU A 82 6.99 8.96 2.03
CA LEU A 82 7.82 9.57 0.99
C LEU A 82 8.38 10.92 1.43
N PHE A 83 7.57 11.73 2.12
CA PHE A 83 8.00 13.03 2.64
C PHE A 83 9.11 12.91 3.68
N PHE A 84 9.00 11.95 4.60
CA PHE A 84 10.02 11.67 5.63
C PHE A 84 11.20 10.83 5.15
N ASN A 85 11.18 10.39 3.89
CA ASN A 85 12.28 9.61 3.36
C ASN A 85 13.47 10.49 2.97
N LEU A 86 14.54 10.35 3.72
CA LEU A 86 15.81 11.01 3.45
C LEU A 86 16.75 10.17 2.55
N ASN A 87 16.35 8.95 2.14
CA ASN A 87 17.17 8.11 1.31
C ASN A 87 16.93 8.40 -0.19
N PRO A 88 17.83 9.10 -0.89
CA PRO A 88 17.68 9.42 -2.31
C PRO A 88 17.77 8.17 -3.22
N LYS A 89 18.29 7.06 -2.69
CA LYS A 89 18.46 5.80 -3.43
C LYS A 89 17.28 4.84 -3.28
N GLN A 90 16.19 5.24 -2.62
CA GLN A 90 15.01 4.39 -2.50
C GLN A 90 14.35 4.20 -3.86
N ASP A 91 14.23 2.95 -4.31
CA ASP A 91 13.42 2.60 -5.47
C ASP A 91 11.92 2.67 -5.11
N ARG A 92 11.16 3.39 -5.94
CA ARG A 92 9.76 3.70 -5.68
C ARG A 92 8.88 3.20 -6.80
N TYR A 93 7.91 2.36 -6.46
CA TYR A 93 6.97 1.74 -7.40
C TYR A 93 5.55 2.16 -7.03
N PHE A 94 4.97 3.04 -7.81
CA PHE A 94 3.60 3.48 -7.60
C PHE A 94 2.62 2.48 -8.22
N LEU A 95 1.66 1.99 -7.40
CA LEU A 95 0.54 1.17 -7.85
C LEU A 95 -0.69 2.05 -8.05
N ASP A 96 -1.08 2.25 -9.30
CA ASP A 96 -2.33 2.94 -9.61
C ASP A 96 -3.48 1.93 -9.56
N ASN A 97 -4.22 1.94 -8.46
CA ASN A 97 -5.38 1.07 -8.26
C ASN A 97 -6.66 1.64 -8.89
N GLY A 98 -6.57 2.74 -9.63
CA GLY A 98 -7.72 3.44 -10.18
C GLY A 98 -8.44 4.31 -9.14
N THR A 99 -9.73 4.55 -9.34
CA THR A 99 -10.55 5.33 -8.42
C THR A 99 -11.22 4.47 -7.36
N ASN A 100 -11.17 4.94 -6.12
CA ASN A 100 -11.95 4.41 -5.02
C ASN A 100 -13.40 4.91 -5.16
N CYS A 101 -14.21 4.23 -5.97
CA CYS A 101 -15.62 4.57 -6.20
C CYS A 101 -16.52 3.55 -5.51
N ASN A 102 -17.48 4.03 -4.69
CA ASN A 102 -18.45 3.17 -4.02
C ASN A 102 -19.37 2.41 -4.99
N ASN A 103 -19.53 2.91 -6.22
CA ASN A 103 -20.31 2.26 -7.25
C ASN A 103 -19.39 1.38 -8.10
N LYS A 104 -19.51 0.05 -7.93
CA LYS A 104 -18.70 -0.95 -8.65
C LYS A 104 -18.78 -0.83 -10.18
N PHE A 105 -19.95 -0.49 -10.72
CA PHE A 105 -20.15 -0.35 -12.16
C PHE A 105 -19.38 0.87 -12.71
N LEU A 106 -19.47 2.01 -12.04
CA LEU A 106 -18.71 3.21 -12.41
C LEU A 106 -17.20 2.99 -12.24
N ALA A 107 -16.79 2.29 -11.20
CA ALA A 107 -15.38 1.93 -11.00
C ALA A 107 -14.82 1.07 -12.13
N GLN A 108 -15.61 0.08 -12.61
CA GLN A 108 -15.24 -0.75 -13.76
C GLN A 108 -15.12 0.06 -15.05
N ILE A 109 -16.12 0.90 -15.37
CA ILE A 109 -16.07 1.76 -16.55
C ILE A 109 -14.85 2.66 -16.54
N TYR A 110 -14.59 3.31 -15.39
CA TYR A 110 -13.44 4.18 -15.23
C TYR A 110 -12.11 3.41 -15.39
N TRP A 111 -12.04 2.19 -14.84
CA TRP A 111 -10.87 1.33 -14.99
C TRP A 111 -10.62 0.97 -16.46
N TYR A 112 -11.67 0.59 -17.21
CA TYR A 112 -11.56 0.32 -18.64
C TYR A 112 -11.13 1.54 -19.45
N ILE A 113 -11.67 2.71 -19.14
CA ILE A 113 -11.26 3.97 -19.79
C ILE A 113 -9.76 4.22 -19.53
N LYS A 114 -9.30 4.13 -18.29
CA LYS A 114 -7.88 4.29 -17.95
C LYS A 114 -6.97 3.23 -18.61
N TYR A 115 -7.48 2.02 -18.79
CA TYR A 115 -6.74 0.95 -19.46
C TYR A 115 -6.56 1.21 -20.97
N LEU A 116 -7.56 1.80 -21.62
CA LEU A 116 -7.55 2.12 -23.04
C LEU A 116 -6.78 3.40 -23.36
N LEU A 117 -6.78 4.37 -22.46
CA LEU A 117 -6.10 5.64 -22.67
C LEU A 117 -4.57 5.48 -22.61
N PRO A 118 -3.83 6.24 -23.45
CA PRO A 118 -2.39 6.36 -23.31
C PRO A 118 -2.02 7.17 -22.05
N GLU A 119 -0.81 6.95 -21.53
CA GLU A 119 -0.32 7.56 -20.28
C GLU A 119 -0.42 9.10 -20.28
N PHE A 120 -0.12 9.76 -21.41
CA PHE A 120 -0.17 11.22 -21.53
C PHE A 120 -1.60 11.80 -21.48
N LEU A 121 -2.63 10.96 -21.69
CA LEU A 121 -4.05 11.29 -21.53
C LEU A 121 -4.65 10.79 -20.20
N GLY A 122 -3.80 10.44 -19.23
CA GLY A 122 -4.22 9.96 -17.92
C GLY A 122 -4.49 8.46 -17.81
N GLY A 123 -4.07 7.67 -18.79
CA GLY A 123 -4.11 6.21 -18.73
C GLY A 123 -3.10 5.63 -17.73
N PHE A 124 -3.21 4.32 -17.47
CA PHE A 124 -2.28 3.63 -16.57
C PHE A 124 -0.85 3.65 -17.07
N LYS A 125 0.09 3.83 -16.14
CA LYS A 125 1.54 3.73 -16.41
C LYS A 125 1.94 2.29 -16.67
N LYS A 126 1.98 1.90 -17.96
CA LYS A 126 2.28 0.52 -18.37
C LYS A 126 3.73 0.08 -18.11
N ASN A 127 4.65 1.03 -17.83
CA ASN A 127 6.09 0.74 -17.66
C ASN A 127 6.45 0.11 -16.30
N ILE A 128 5.58 0.15 -15.31
CA ILE A 128 5.86 -0.41 -13.98
C ILE A 128 5.91 -1.94 -14.02
N LEU A 129 5.05 -2.58 -14.82
CA LEU A 129 5.02 -4.05 -14.96
C LEU A 129 6.22 -4.61 -15.72
N LYS A 130 6.86 -3.85 -16.63
CA LYS A 130 8.06 -4.29 -17.35
C LYS A 130 9.30 -4.36 -16.46
N LYS A 131 9.43 -3.50 -15.45
CA LYS A 131 10.59 -3.49 -14.54
C LYS A 131 10.53 -4.61 -13.49
N ILE A 132 9.36 -5.20 -13.28
CA ILE A 132 9.17 -6.36 -12.36
C ILE A 132 9.45 -7.69 -13.10
N SER A 133 9.47 -7.70 -14.43
CA SER A 133 9.65 -8.90 -15.27
C SER A 133 11.05 -9.04 -15.88
N THR A 134 11.96 -8.14 -15.60
CA THR A 134 13.40 -8.24 -15.92
C THR A 134 14.20 -8.39 -14.65
#